data_1a846688036ebb7adeff41ba19e6a9e1
#
_entry.id   1a846688036ebb7adeff41ba19e6a9e1
#
_cell.length_a   1.000
_cell.length_b   1.000
_cell.length_c   1.000
_cell.angle_alpha   90.00
_cell.angle_beta   90.00
_cell.angle_gamma   90.00
#
_symmetry.space_group_name_H-M   'P 1'
#
loop_
_entity.id
_entity.type
_entity.pdbx_description
1 polymer ?
#
loop_
_entity_poly.entity_id
_entity_poly.type
_entity_poly.pdbx_seq_one_letter_code
_entity_poly.pdbx_strand_id
1 'polypeptide(L)'
;MKDYRYLFIDLDGTLIETQSGSTFPKGIWDMRFRFDVFEAIKRMSPEIVFIVSNQGGIDMGYVNKVCFEAKMDYVKAVLFEYCDVSVYDTYCPSNDKADPMRKPNGGMLTKLWEDALADGEVSSVFEECKDEMLMVGDASGGENDFSDSDLSCADRVGIGYMDVEDFVVSFY
;
A
#
# COMPACT_ATOMS: atom_id res chain seq x y z
N MET A 1 -16.33 10.15 11.54
CA MET A 1 -15.08 9.56 11.06
C MET A 1 -14.24 10.70 10.52
N LYS A 2 -12.90 10.69 10.68
CA LYS A 2 -12.03 11.71 10.07
C LYS A 2 -12.16 11.58 8.55
N ASP A 3 -12.25 12.69 7.83
CA ASP A 3 -12.39 12.71 6.38
C ASP A 3 -10.99 12.59 5.76
N TYR A 4 -10.63 11.38 5.32
CA TYR A 4 -9.36 11.12 4.66
C TYR A 4 -9.56 11.17 3.14
N ARG A 5 -8.78 12.01 2.47
CA ARG A 5 -8.84 12.20 1.01
C ARG A 5 -7.81 11.34 0.26
N TYR A 6 -6.71 10.98 0.91
CA TYR A 6 -5.59 10.28 0.30
C TYR A 6 -5.31 8.97 1.04
N LEU A 7 -5.25 7.88 0.29
CA LEU A 7 -5.05 6.55 0.85
C LEU A 7 -3.70 5.98 0.42
N PHE A 8 -2.78 5.80 1.36
CA PHE A 8 -1.62 4.92 1.20
C PHE A 8 -2.01 3.51 1.64
N ILE A 9 -1.66 2.50 0.85
CA ILE A 9 -2.08 1.14 1.15
C ILE A 9 -0.98 0.13 0.82
N ASP A 10 -0.79 -0.84 1.70
CA ASP A 10 0.08 -1.99 1.44
C ASP A 10 -0.52 -2.93 0.39
N LEU A 11 0.31 -3.80 -0.17
CA LEU A 11 -0.06 -4.74 -1.22
C LEU A 11 -0.36 -6.14 -0.67
N ASP A 12 0.68 -6.83 -0.19
CA ASP A 12 0.62 -8.25 0.17
C ASP A 12 0.05 -8.43 1.59
N GLY A 13 -1.04 -9.17 1.73
CA GLY A 13 -1.82 -9.28 2.97
C GLY A 13 -2.93 -8.23 3.08
N THR A 14 -2.88 -7.18 2.26
CA THR A 14 -3.81 -6.05 2.31
C THR A 14 -4.71 -5.98 1.06
N LEU A 15 -4.18 -5.65 -0.12
CA LEU A 15 -4.94 -5.64 -1.37
C LEU A 15 -5.07 -7.03 -1.99
N ILE A 16 -4.06 -7.85 -1.80
CA ILE A 16 -3.96 -9.22 -2.33
C ILE A 16 -3.39 -10.17 -1.29
N GLU A 17 -3.70 -11.45 -1.46
CA GLU A 17 -3.11 -12.57 -0.72
C GLU A 17 -2.58 -13.61 -1.71
N THR A 18 -1.62 -14.46 -1.28
CA THR A 18 -1.25 -15.63 -2.08
C THR A 18 -2.40 -16.64 -2.06
N GLN A 19 -2.80 -17.13 -3.22
CA GLN A 19 -3.81 -18.18 -3.33
C GLN A 19 -3.33 -19.50 -2.73
N SER A 20 -2.02 -19.75 -2.79
CA SER A 20 -1.39 -20.96 -2.23
C SER A 20 -1.24 -20.93 -0.70
N GLY A 21 -1.43 -19.79 -0.05
CA GLY A 21 -1.13 -19.58 1.37
C GLY A 21 0.37 -19.54 1.70
N SER A 22 1.25 -19.50 0.68
CA SER A 22 2.71 -19.37 0.89
C SER A 22 3.09 -17.92 1.13
N THR A 23 4.12 -17.68 1.96
CA THR A 23 4.65 -16.33 2.22
C THR A 23 5.13 -15.63 0.93
N PHE A 24 5.75 -16.38 0.03
CA PHE A 24 6.16 -15.88 -1.28
C PHE A 24 5.30 -16.48 -2.38
N PRO A 25 4.81 -15.67 -3.34
CA PRO A 25 4.00 -16.16 -4.43
C PRO A 25 4.81 -17.08 -5.36
N LYS A 26 4.19 -18.17 -5.80
CA LYS A 26 4.77 -19.15 -6.73
C LYS A 26 4.79 -18.68 -8.19
N GLY A 27 4.12 -17.57 -8.49
CA GLY A 27 4.02 -16.96 -9.81
C GLY A 27 2.97 -15.85 -9.82
N ILE A 28 2.78 -15.18 -10.97
CA ILE A 28 1.78 -14.09 -11.12
C ILE A 28 0.37 -14.59 -10.78
N TRP A 29 0.06 -15.84 -11.14
CA TRP A 29 -1.25 -16.47 -10.92
C TRP A 29 -1.52 -16.83 -9.44
N ASP A 30 -0.48 -16.84 -8.58
CA ASP A 30 -0.60 -17.16 -7.16
C ASP A 30 -1.05 -15.92 -6.37
N MET A 31 -2.21 -15.40 -6.74
CA MET A 31 -2.77 -14.17 -6.20
C MET A 31 -4.28 -14.27 -6.11
N ARG A 32 -4.84 -13.77 -5.02
CA ARG A 32 -6.27 -13.56 -4.80
C ARG A 32 -6.50 -12.13 -4.36
N PHE A 33 -7.42 -11.42 -5.02
CA PHE A 33 -7.82 -10.07 -4.60
C PHE A 33 -8.66 -10.09 -3.33
N ARG A 34 -8.42 -9.13 -2.46
CA ARG A 34 -9.27 -8.81 -1.33
C ARG A 34 -10.35 -7.81 -1.76
N PHE A 35 -11.40 -8.32 -2.39
CA PHE A 35 -12.50 -7.47 -2.88
C PHE A 35 -13.29 -6.79 -1.74
N ASP A 36 -13.25 -7.31 -0.52
CA ASP A 36 -13.73 -6.63 0.69
C ASP A 36 -13.00 -5.30 0.92
N VAL A 37 -11.67 -5.29 0.76
CA VAL A 37 -10.85 -4.07 0.84
C VAL A 37 -11.14 -3.13 -0.34
N PHE A 38 -11.30 -3.66 -1.55
CA PHE A 38 -11.65 -2.84 -2.72
C PHE A 38 -13.00 -2.16 -2.53
N GLU A 39 -14.00 -2.87 -1.98
CA GLU A 39 -15.30 -2.29 -1.66
C GLU A 39 -15.19 -1.21 -0.58
N ALA A 40 -14.35 -1.40 0.44
CA ALA A 40 -14.07 -0.41 1.46
C ALA A 40 -13.42 0.85 0.87
N ILE A 41 -12.44 0.70 -0.04
CA ILE A 41 -11.82 1.81 -0.76
C ILE A 41 -12.87 2.58 -1.57
N LYS A 42 -13.70 1.86 -2.33
CA LYS A 42 -14.77 2.46 -3.13
C LYS A 42 -15.75 3.28 -2.29
N ARG A 43 -16.09 2.78 -1.08
CA ARG A 43 -16.99 3.49 -0.15
C ARG A 43 -16.32 4.65 0.56
N MET A 44 -15.03 4.53 0.88
CA MET A 44 -14.21 5.65 1.38
C MET A 44 -14.14 6.76 0.35
N SER A 45 -14.09 6.40 -0.95
CA SER A 45 -14.00 7.33 -2.09
C SER A 45 -12.82 8.31 -1.99
N PRO A 46 -11.57 7.82 -1.81
CA PRO A 46 -10.41 8.69 -1.77
C PRO A 46 -10.19 9.36 -3.14
N GLU A 47 -9.52 10.51 -3.16
CA GLU A 47 -9.14 11.17 -4.41
C GLU A 47 -8.02 10.42 -5.14
N ILE A 48 -7.07 9.87 -4.39
CA ILE A 48 -5.93 9.10 -4.93
C ILE A 48 -5.62 7.93 -3.99
N VAL A 49 -5.26 6.79 -4.58
CA VAL A 49 -4.70 5.63 -3.88
C VAL A 49 -3.22 5.48 -4.23
N PHE A 50 -2.38 5.32 -3.22
CA PHE A 50 -0.93 5.11 -3.33
C PHE A 50 -0.57 3.72 -2.80
N ILE A 51 -0.18 2.79 -3.67
CA ILE A 51 0.25 1.45 -3.27
C ILE A 51 1.74 1.50 -2.89
N VAL A 52 2.08 1.05 -1.68
CA VAL A 52 3.46 1.05 -1.13
C VAL A 52 3.81 -0.32 -0.56
N SER A 53 4.79 -1.02 -1.15
CA SER A 53 5.08 -2.40 -0.80
C SER A 53 6.55 -2.68 -0.52
N ASN A 54 6.85 -3.42 0.57
CA ASN A 54 8.17 -3.98 0.84
C ASN A 54 8.33 -5.30 0.10
N GLN A 55 9.23 -5.35 -0.87
CA GLN A 55 9.47 -6.53 -1.73
C GLN A 55 10.90 -7.10 -1.58
N GLY A 56 11.37 -7.26 -0.34
CA GLY A 56 12.70 -7.81 -0.04
C GLY A 56 12.96 -9.20 -0.61
N GLY A 57 11.92 -9.96 -0.97
CA GLY A 57 12.03 -11.23 -1.66
C GLY A 57 12.68 -11.12 -3.06
N ILE A 58 12.63 -9.93 -3.69
CA ILE A 58 13.30 -9.67 -4.97
C ILE A 58 14.82 -9.67 -4.77
N ASP A 59 15.31 -8.90 -3.81
CA ASP A 59 16.74 -8.81 -3.48
C ASP A 59 17.32 -10.17 -3.03
N MET A 60 16.51 -10.97 -2.35
CA MET A 60 16.86 -12.32 -1.92
C MET A 60 16.78 -13.37 -3.03
N GLY A 61 16.27 -13.02 -4.22
CA GLY A 61 16.11 -13.93 -5.36
C GLY A 61 14.92 -14.91 -5.24
N TYR A 62 14.02 -14.72 -4.28
CA TYR A 62 12.81 -15.53 -4.12
C TYR A 62 11.67 -15.10 -5.05
N VAL A 63 11.68 -13.83 -5.48
CA VAL A 63 10.66 -13.25 -6.35
C VAL A 63 11.32 -12.67 -7.59
N ASN A 64 10.82 -13.05 -8.77
CA ASN A 64 11.28 -12.49 -10.03
C ASN A 64 10.72 -11.06 -10.19
N LYS A 65 11.62 -10.09 -10.39
CA LYS A 65 11.26 -8.66 -10.50
C LYS A 65 10.26 -8.39 -11.63
N VAL A 66 10.48 -8.94 -12.82
CA VAL A 66 9.59 -8.71 -13.98
C VAL A 66 8.20 -9.29 -13.72
N CYS A 67 8.12 -10.47 -13.11
CA CYS A 67 6.85 -11.06 -12.72
C CYS A 67 6.13 -10.22 -11.65
N PHE A 68 6.88 -9.66 -10.70
CA PHE A 68 6.31 -8.79 -9.68
C PHE A 68 5.77 -7.48 -10.28
N GLU A 69 6.53 -6.83 -11.15
CA GLU A 69 6.12 -5.59 -11.81
C GLU A 69 4.84 -5.81 -12.64
N ALA A 70 4.78 -6.90 -13.42
CA ALA A 70 3.56 -7.28 -14.15
C ALA A 70 2.36 -7.56 -13.24
N LYS A 71 2.60 -8.17 -12.06
CA LYS A 71 1.57 -8.35 -11.03
C LYS A 71 1.07 -7.01 -10.49
N MET A 72 1.98 -6.10 -10.16
CA MET A 72 1.64 -4.76 -9.67
C MET A 72 0.82 -3.97 -10.68
N ASP A 73 1.24 -3.96 -11.96
CA ASP A 73 0.49 -3.32 -13.04
C ASP A 73 -0.93 -3.86 -13.16
N TYR A 74 -1.10 -5.18 -13.00
CA TYR A 74 -2.41 -5.82 -13.04
C TYR A 74 -3.28 -5.43 -11.84
N VAL A 75 -2.71 -5.45 -10.63
CA VAL A 75 -3.43 -5.03 -9.40
C VAL A 75 -3.88 -3.58 -9.52
N LYS A 76 -2.98 -2.70 -9.97
CA LYS A 76 -3.28 -1.28 -10.19
C LYS A 76 -4.42 -1.08 -11.19
N ALA A 77 -4.39 -1.77 -12.33
CA ALA A 77 -5.43 -1.69 -13.33
C ALA A 77 -6.80 -2.15 -12.79
N VAL A 78 -6.83 -3.27 -12.04
CA VAL A 78 -8.08 -3.78 -11.45
C VAL A 78 -8.61 -2.81 -10.39
N LEU A 79 -7.75 -2.24 -9.55
CA LEU A 79 -8.15 -1.27 -8.54
C LEU A 79 -8.71 0.02 -9.17
N PHE A 80 -8.04 0.55 -10.20
CA PHE A 80 -8.50 1.69 -10.97
C PHE A 80 -9.91 1.46 -11.54
N GLU A 81 -10.10 0.35 -12.25
CA GLU A 81 -11.39 0.01 -12.89
C GLU A 81 -12.50 -0.25 -11.86
N TYR A 82 -12.18 -0.90 -10.73
CA TYR A 82 -13.18 -1.24 -9.71
C TYR A 82 -13.62 -0.04 -8.88
N CYS A 83 -12.68 0.81 -8.48
CA CYS A 83 -12.91 1.93 -7.56
C CYS A 83 -13.13 3.28 -8.26
N ASP A 84 -12.82 3.39 -9.56
CA ASP A 84 -12.85 4.65 -10.34
C ASP A 84 -11.99 5.75 -9.65
N VAL A 85 -10.73 5.41 -9.34
CA VAL A 85 -9.80 6.26 -8.60
C VAL A 85 -8.41 6.25 -9.22
N SER A 86 -7.71 7.40 -9.23
CA SER A 86 -6.30 7.46 -9.64
C SER A 86 -5.42 6.62 -8.72
N VAL A 87 -4.52 5.81 -9.30
CA VAL A 87 -3.66 4.90 -8.54
C VAL A 87 -2.19 5.12 -8.91
N TYR A 88 -1.38 5.44 -7.91
CA TYR A 88 0.08 5.45 -7.97
C TYR A 88 0.65 4.25 -7.24
N ASP A 89 1.81 3.77 -7.64
CA ASP A 89 2.46 2.63 -7.00
C ASP A 89 3.97 2.75 -6.94
N THR A 90 4.55 2.21 -5.89
CA THR A 90 5.99 1.96 -5.79
C THR A 90 6.27 0.81 -4.85
N TYR A 91 7.47 0.24 -4.94
CA TYR A 91 7.91 -0.83 -4.03
C TYR A 91 9.41 -0.69 -3.70
N CYS A 92 9.79 -1.25 -2.58
CA CYS A 92 11.19 -1.36 -2.18
C CYS A 92 11.68 -2.80 -2.35
N PRO A 93 12.57 -3.11 -3.31
CA PRO A 93 13.11 -4.46 -3.51
C PRO A 93 14.18 -4.81 -2.48
N SER A 94 14.73 -3.82 -1.79
CA SER A 94 15.82 -3.99 -0.83
C SER A 94 15.36 -4.69 0.45
N ASN A 95 16.22 -5.56 1.00
CA ASN A 95 16.04 -6.16 2.31
C ASN A 95 16.82 -5.42 3.41
N ASP A 96 17.54 -4.36 3.06
CA ASP A 96 18.23 -3.50 4.02
C ASP A 96 17.25 -2.62 4.79
N LYS A 97 17.22 -2.79 6.13
CA LYS A 97 16.37 -1.99 7.02
C LYS A 97 16.74 -0.50 7.05
N ALA A 98 17.95 -0.14 6.63
CA ALA A 98 18.41 1.24 6.53
C ALA A 98 17.99 1.93 5.21
N ASP A 99 17.48 1.17 4.22
CA ASP A 99 17.02 1.74 2.97
C ASP A 99 15.87 2.72 3.22
N PRO A 100 16.00 4.00 2.81
CA PRO A 100 14.97 5.00 3.07
C PRO A 100 13.64 4.69 2.40
N MET A 101 13.63 3.89 1.33
CA MET A 101 12.42 3.46 0.64
C MET A 101 11.71 2.29 1.33
N ARG A 102 12.40 1.54 2.22
CA ARG A 102 11.82 0.39 2.89
C ARG A 102 10.99 0.81 4.12
N LYS A 103 9.70 0.45 4.17
CA LYS A 103 8.90 0.59 5.41
C LYS A 103 9.60 -0.16 6.57
N PRO A 104 9.72 0.46 7.76
CA PRO A 104 8.97 1.62 8.26
C PRO A 104 9.56 3.00 7.89
N ASN A 105 10.54 3.12 6.98
CA ASN A 105 10.98 4.43 6.50
C ASN A 105 9.94 4.99 5.50
N GLY A 106 9.76 6.31 5.48
CA GLY A 106 8.68 6.97 4.75
C GLY A 106 8.99 7.32 3.30
N GLY A 107 10.15 6.91 2.76
CA GLY A 107 10.62 7.35 1.45
C GLY A 107 9.68 7.02 0.28
N MET A 108 9.01 5.85 0.32
CA MET A 108 8.01 5.51 -0.70
C MET A 108 6.81 6.46 -0.68
N LEU A 109 6.33 6.84 0.51
CA LEU A 109 5.18 7.73 0.65
C LEU A 109 5.49 9.13 0.10
N THR A 110 6.60 9.70 0.51
CA THR A 110 7.03 11.03 0.04
C THR A 110 7.30 11.04 -1.46
N LYS A 111 7.94 9.99 -1.99
CA LYS A 111 8.20 9.87 -3.44
C LYS A 111 6.90 9.87 -4.25
N LEU A 112 5.93 9.03 -3.88
CA LEU A 112 4.66 8.95 -4.63
C LEU A 112 3.87 10.25 -4.56
N TRP A 113 3.93 10.95 -3.43
CA TRP A 113 3.32 12.27 -3.33
C TRP A 113 3.99 13.30 -4.24
N GLU A 114 5.32 13.29 -4.32
CA GLU A 114 6.08 14.15 -5.24
C GLU A 114 5.76 13.83 -6.70
N ASP A 115 5.60 12.55 -7.06
CA ASP A 115 5.18 12.13 -8.40
C ASP A 115 3.77 12.69 -8.72
N ALA A 116 2.80 12.54 -7.82
CA ALA A 116 1.45 13.07 -7.98
C ALA A 116 1.41 14.61 -8.04
N LEU A 117 2.29 15.29 -7.29
CA LEU A 117 2.45 16.74 -7.34
C LEU A 117 3.02 17.19 -8.70
N ALA A 118 4.00 16.46 -9.23
CA ALA A 118 4.58 16.74 -10.54
C ALA A 118 3.59 16.53 -11.68
N ASP A 119 2.68 15.57 -11.54
CA ASP A 119 1.61 15.28 -12.50
C ASP A 119 0.41 16.25 -12.36
N GLY A 120 0.38 17.08 -11.32
CA GLY A 120 -0.70 18.03 -11.05
C GLY A 120 -1.96 17.43 -10.44
N GLU A 121 -1.89 16.17 -9.97
CA GLU A 121 -3.00 15.48 -9.28
C GLU A 121 -3.21 16.00 -7.86
N VAL A 122 -2.15 16.49 -7.21
CA VAL A 122 -2.22 17.21 -5.94
C VAL A 122 -1.60 18.60 -6.08
N SER A 123 -2.05 19.56 -5.25
CA SER A 123 -1.64 20.95 -5.36
C SER A 123 -0.79 21.46 -4.20
N SER A 124 -0.66 20.68 -3.13
CA SER A 124 0.05 21.05 -1.90
C SER A 124 1.15 20.05 -1.59
N VAL A 125 2.14 20.48 -0.81
CA VAL A 125 3.24 19.61 -0.37
C VAL A 125 2.75 18.60 0.69
N PHE A 126 3.43 17.46 0.80
CA PHE A 126 3.09 16.36 1.70
C PHE A 126 2.77 16.82 3.13
N GLU A 127 3.61 17.69 3.70
CA GLU A 127 3.48 18.18 5.07
C GLU A 127 2.16 18.90 5.35
N GLU A 128 1.59 19.59 4.36
CA GLU A 128 0.34 20.35 4.49
C GLU A 128 -0.90 19.46 4.45
N CYS A 129 -0.79 18.24 3.88
CA CYS A 129 -1.91 17.34 3.66
C CYS A 129 -1.94 16.14 4.61
N LYS A 130 -0.98 16.01 5.55
CA LYS A 130 -0.86 14.85 6.45
C LYS A 130 -2.13 14.48 7.19
N ASP A 131 -2.88 15.50 7.60
CA ASP A 131 -4.15 15.29 8.30
C ASP A 131 -5.25 14.65 7.45
N GLU A 132 -5.10 14.70 6.12
CA GLU A 132 -6.03 14.12 5.15
C GLU A 132 -5.55 12.77 4.61
N MET A 133 -4.41 12.26 5.11
CA MET A 133 -3.78 11.00 4.67
C MET A 133 -4.05 9.86 5.65
N LEU A 134 -4.35 8.70 5.11
CA LEU A 134 -4.47 7.43 5.83
C LEU A 134 -3.54 6.40 5.24
N MET A 135 -2.81 5.67 6.08
CA MET A 135 -2.12 4.43 5.71
C MET A 135 -2.94 3.22 6.17
N VAL A 136 -3.15 2.25 5.28
CA VAL A 136 -3.82 0.98 5.57
C VAL A 136 -2.87 -0.17 5.25
N GLY A 137 -2.75 -1.13 6.16
CA GLY A 137 -1.92 -2.32 5.97
C GLY A 137 -2.19 -3.39 7.02
N ASP A 138 -1.60 -4.57 6.82
CA ASP A 138 -1.72 -5.72 7.73
C ASP A 138 -0.56 -5.81 8.75
N ALA A 139 0.43 -4.92 8.66
CA ALA A 139 1.59 -4.90 9.55
C ALA A 139 1.40 -3.86 10.68
N SER A 140 0.50 -4.18 11.62
CA SER A 140 0.13 -3.31 12.75
C SER A 140 0.91 -3.59 14.04
N GLY A 141 1.67 -4.70 14.11
CA GLY A 141 2.40 -5.14 15.32
C GLY A 141 1.52 -5.88 16.32
N GLY A 142 0.35 -6.38 15.91
CA GLY A 142 -0.49 -7.25 16.71
C GLY A 142 0.15 -8.61 17.01
N GLU A 143 -0.44 -9.40 17.90
CA GLU A 143 0.12 -10.69 18.35
C GLU A 143 0.36 -11.69 17.20
N ASN A 144 -0.36 -11.57 16.09
CA ASN A 144 -0.27 -12.45 14.94
C ASN A 144 0.40 -11.81 13.73
N ASP A 145 0.82 -10.55 13.82
CA ASP A 145 1.37 -9.82 12.70
C ASP A 145 2.84 -10.17 12.48
N PHE A 146 3.24 -10.26 11.22
CA PHE A 146 4.62 -10.52 10.84
C PHE A 146 5.55 -9.35 11.22
N SER A 147 5.04 -8.12 11.25
CA SER A 147 5.79 -6.91 11.59
C SER A 147 4.86 -5.76 11.99
N ASP A 148 5.42 -4.63 12.36
CA ASP A 148 4.75 -3.35 12.62
C ASP A 148 5.07 -2.29 11.54
N SER A 149 5.56 -2.73 10.39
CA SER A 149 6.18 -1.83 9.42
C SER A 149 5.23 -0.79 8.84
N ASP A 150 3.93 -1.09 8.72
CA ASP A 150 2.94 -0.16 8.18
C ASP A 150 2.54 0.88 9.20
N LEU A 151 2.21 0.45 10.43
CA LEU A 151 1.93 1.34 11.55
C LEU A 151 3.13 2.26 11.83
N SER A 152 4.32 1.67 12.00
CA SER A 152 5.54 2.43 12.27
C SER A 152 5.91 3.39 11.12
N CYS A 153 5.57 3.07 9.87
CA CYS A 153 5.75 3.95 8.73
C CYS A 153 4.83 5.16 8.82
N ALA A 154 3.55 4.95 9.08
CA ALA A 154 2.56 6.03 9.25
C ALA A 154 2.94 6.96 10.40
N ASP A 155 3.32 6.39 11.55
CA ASP A 155 3.75 7.15 12.72
C ASP A 155 4.97 8.02 12.43
N ARG A 156 5.98 7.49 11.73
CA ARG A 156 7.21 8.23 11.41
C ARG A 156 6.98 9.41 10.49
N VAL A 157 6.06 9.30 9.54
CA VAL A 157 5.73 10.41 8.63
C VAL A 157 4.61 11.30 9.18
N GLY A 158 3.91 10.87 10.23
CA GLY A 158 2.89 11.67 10.93
C GLY A 158 1.53 11.70 10.24
N ILE A 159 1.10 10.57 9.62
CA ILE A 159 -0.22 10.40 9.01
C ILE A 159 -1.09 9.44 9.80
N GLY A 160 -2.39 9.34 9.47
CA GLY A 160 -3.28 8.36 10.08
C GLY A 160 -2.90 6.92 9.71
N TYR A 161 -3.16 5.97 10.62
CA TYR A 161 -3.05 4.54 10.35
C TYR A 161 -4.33 3.81 10.70
N MET A 162 -4.65 2.76 9.96
CA MET A 162 -5.71 1.81 10.25
C MET A 162 -5.29 0.40 9.80
N ASP A 163 -5.48 -0.58 10.66
CA ASP A 163 -5.34 -1.98 10.28
C ASP A 163 -6.35 -2.35 9.19
N VAL A 164 -5.98 -3.24 8.28
CA VAL A 164 -6.80 -3.59 7.12
C VAL A 164 -8.16 -4.18 7.51
N GLU A 165 -8.24 -4.97 8.60
CA GLU A 165 -9.50 -5.54 9.06
C GLU A 165 -10.41 -4.46 9.68
N ASP A 166 -9.83 -3.53 10.44
CA ASP A 166 -10.57 -2.38 10.97
C ASP A 166 -11.03 -1.45 9.84
N PHE A 167 -10.22 -1.29 8.79
CA PHE A 167 -10.59 -0.52 7.61
C PHE A 167 -11.80 -1.13 6.91
N VAL A 168 -11.80 -2.43 6.65
CA VAL A 168 -12.95 -3.12 6.05
C VAL A 168 -14.20 -2.93 6.90
N VAL A 169 -14.11 -3.15 8.23
CA VAL A 169 -15.27 -2.98 9.14
C VAL A 169 -15.78 -1.54 9.16
N SER A 170 -14.89 -0.55 9.07
CA SER A 170 -15.24 0.88 9.15
C SER A 170 -16.00 1.39 7.93
N PHE A 171 -15.82 0.77 6.76
CA PHE A 171 -16.42 1.16 5.50
C PHE A 171 -17.41 0.13 4.92
N TYR A 172 -17.66 -0.95 5.65
CA TYR A 172 -18.63 -1.97 5.25
C TYR A 172 -20.04 -1.55 5.67
#